data_88f5f7e9d1ecf322abc2fc67537c8445
#
_entry.id   88f5f7e9d1ecf322abc2fc67537c8445
#
_cell.length_a   1.000
_cell.length_b   1.000
_cell.length_c   1.000
_cell.angle_alpha   90.00
_cell.angle_beta   90.00
_cell.angle_gamma   90.00
#
_symmetry.space_group_name_H-M   'P 1'
#
loop_
_entity.id
_entity.type
_entity.pdbx_description
1 polymer ?
#
loop_
_entity_poly.entity_id
_entity_poly.type
_entity_poly.pdbx_seq_one_letter_code
_entity_poly.pdbx_strand_id
1 'polypeptide(L)'
;MASIRKRGNSYLIVVSMGYDYNGNRIKSQQKTVRPPEELTPKQTEKWLNEQAVLFERSCKDNPQPKKNITLVQYTDLWLRDIAPGKLAKSTLHRDRQDLERFLPVLGHYKLTDLRPEHFRKLYADLRQTKSDVTGKPLSESTVEGVHATLCSILSDAVEGGFLTHNPAWRTYRYAGKKTEKKIADEETAQKIIAALEDESIKYETYFKLIIATGMRRGECCALQWRDIDWEQRSIHICRNAVKITGDEIFVKEPKTRSGDRYVYFSTEMESLLREYRHECQYITQAYDERELTTDDFLFRRQGTRLPMTPTTFTWRFKCILKKNGLPEQLNVHSLRHTA
;
A
#
# COMPACT_ATOMS: atom_id res chain seq x y z
N MET A 1 7.74 29.71 28.63
CA MET A 1 8.92 30.45 29.12
C MET A 1 9.69 29.58 30.09
N ALA A 2 11.01 29.58 29.95
CA ALA A 2 11.88 28.90 30.88
C ALA A 2 11.95 29.65 32.24
N SER A 3 11.96 28.92 33.36
CA SER A 3 12.21 29.48 34.68
C SER A 3 13.60 29.07 35.18
N ILE A 4 14.31 30.01 35.86
CA ILE A 4 15.64 29.78 36.36
C ILE A 4 15.60 29.79 37.88
N ARG A 5 16.18 28.77 38.55
CA ARG A 5 16.23 28.65 40.02
C ARG A 5 17.66 28.42 40.46
N LYS A 6 18.16 29.20 41.43
CA LYS A 6 19.49 29.04 42.00
C LYS A 6 19.53 27.82 42.93
N ARG A 7 20.57 26.98 42.81
CA ARG A 7 20.85 25.83 43.70
C ARG A 7 22.34 25.83 44.09
N GLY A 8 22.66 26.49 45.18
CA GLY A 8 24.05 26.65 45.58
C GLY A 8 24.88 27.37 44.50
N ASN A 9 25.94 26.73 43.99
CA ASN A 9 26.82 27.24 42.94
C ASN A 9 26.31 26.90 41.51
N SER A 10 25.10 26.36 41.36
CA SER A 10 24.52 26.03 40.09
C SER A 10 23.11 26.61 39.91
N TYR A 11 22.62 26.63 38.67
CA TYR A 11 21.29 27.11 38.35
C TYR A 11 20.53 26.01 37.62
N LEU A 12 19.28 25.80 38.04
CA LEU A 12 18.35 24.89 37.39
C LEU A 12 17.43 25.66 36.43
N ILE A 13 17.52 25.38 35.16
CA ILE A 13 16.63 25.92 34.12
C ILE A 13 15.49 24.90 33.94
N VAL A 14 14.26 25.34 34.05
CA VAL A 14 13.07 24.49 33.91
C VAL A 14 12.19 25.04 32.79
N VAL A 15 11.90 24.21 31.78
CA VAL A 15 11.02 24.53 30.66
C VAL A 15 9.73 23.74 30.82
N SER A 16 8.60 24.44 30.86
CA SER A 16 7.28 23.81 30.87
C SER A 16 6.94 23.34 29.45
N MET A 17 6.50 22.08 29.32
CA MET A 17 6.10 21.47 28.05
C MET A 17 4.59 21.56 27.77
N GLY A 18 3.83 22.30 28.61
CA GLY A 18 2.39 22.47 28.44
C GLY A 18 1.57 21.29 28.95
N TYR A 19 0.43 21.08 28.30
CA TYR A 19 -0.53 20.02 28.60
C TYR A 19 -0.72 19.12 27.38
N ASP A 20 -1.05 17.84 27.59
CA ASP A 20 -1.45 16.94 26.53
C ASP A 20 -2.91 17.20 26.11
N TYR A 21 -3.38 16.47 25.06
CA TYR A 21 -4.75 16.64 24.55
C TYR A 21 -5.85 16.21 25.54
N ASN A 22 -5.50 15.46 26.61
CA ASN A 22 -6.41 15.09 27.69
C ASN A 22 -6.39 16.11 28.84
N GLY A 23 -5.63 17.21 28.71
CA GLY A 23 -5.49 18.22 29.76
C GLY A 23 -4.49 17.84 30.86
N ASN A 24 -3.73 16.75 30.75
CA ASN A 24 -2.72 16.37 31.72
C ASN A 24 -1.42 17.15 31.49
N ARG A 25 -0.79 17.60 32.59
CA ARG A 25 0.46 18.35 32.49
C ARG A 25 1.60 17.48 32.02
N ILE A 26 2.26 17.88 30.91
CA ILE A 26 3.45 17.22 30.38
C ILE A 26 4.63 17.54 31.34
N LYS A 27 5.46 16.52 31.63
CA LYS A 27 6.62 16.64 32.52
C LYS A 27 7.57 17.70 32.00
N SER A 28 7.89 18.71 32.85
CA SER A 28 8.81 19.80 32.54
C SER A 28 10.22 19.27 32.30
N GLN A 29 10.91 19.83 31.29
CA GLN A 29 12.34 19.56 31.04
C GLN A 29 13.21 20.40 31.96
N GLN A 30 14.31 19.83 32.42
CA GLN A 30 15.20 20.48 33.39
C GLN A 30 16.66 20.32 32.95
N LYS A 31 17.42 21.40 33.04
CA LYS A 31 18.87 21.43 32.78
C LYS A 31 19.58 22.19 33.88
N THR A 32 20.61 21.59 34.51
CA THR A 32 21.46 22.27 35.47
C THR A 32 22.66 22.85 34.74
N VAL A 33 22.95 24.14 34.99
CA VAL A 33 24.08 24.86 34.39
C VAL A 33 24.90 25.53 35.51
N ARG A 34 26.20 25.64 35.29
CA ARG A 34 27.12 26.39 36.16
C ARG A 34 27.72 27.52 35.36
N PRO A 35 27.54 28.80 35.78
CA PRO A 35 28.20 29.93 35.12
C PRO A 35 29.71 29.85 35.32
N PRO A 36 30.53 30.32 34.37
CA PRO A 36 31.97 30.51 34.58
C PRO A 36 32.26 31.42 35.78
N GLU A 37 33.30 31.11 36.53
CA GLU A 37 33.64 31.85 37.76
C GLU A 37 34.10 33.30 37.50
N GLU A 38 34.51 33.59 36.27
CA GLU A 38 35.05 34.90 35.85
C GLU A 38 33.96 35.97 35.59
N LEU A 39 32.67 35.59 35.60
CA LEU A 39 31.58 36.48 35.24
C LEU A 39 31.14 37.36 36.42
N THR A 40 30.98 38.64 36.16
CA THR A 40 30.30 39.53 37.08
C THR A 40 28.82 39.17 37.26
N PRO A 41 28.15 39.54 38.37
CA PRO A 41 26.75 39.19 38.63
C PRO A 41 25.81 39.55 37.45
N LYS A 42 26.02 40.71 36.82
CA LYS A 42 25.23 41.17 35.68
C LYS A 42 25.50 40.36 34.41
N GLN A 43 26.73 39.93 34.19
CA GLN A 43 27.10 39.04 33.09
C GLN A 43 26.57 37.62 33.29
N THR A 44 26.56 37.15 34.55
CA THR A 44 25.97 35.85 34.92
C THR A 44 24.47 35.80 34.58
N GLU A 45 23.72 36.85 34.90
CA GLU A 45 22.31 36.96 34.59
C GLU A 45 22.04 36.91 33.05
N LYS A 46 22.84 37.69 32.28
CA LYS A 46 22.74 37.66 30.83
C LYS A 46 23.03 36.28 30.24
N TRP A 47 24.11 35.64 30.71
CA TRP A 47 24.51 34.30 30.28
C TRP A 47 23.43 33.25 30.63
N LEU A 48 22.83 33.31 31.82
CA LEU A 48 21.74 32.40 32.21
C LEU A 48 20.51 32.57 31.34
N ASN A 49 20.15 33.79 30.98
CA ASN A 49 19.05 34.05 30.07
C ASN A 49 19.34 33.52 28.66
N GLU A 50 20.55 33.65 28.15
CA GLU A 50 20.98 33.02 26.87
C GLU A 50 20.90 31.51 26.96
N GLN A 51 21.39 30.87 28.02
CA GLN A 51 21.27 29.43 28.21
C GLN A 51 19.80 28.97 28.33
N ALA A 52 18.95 29.74 28.95
CA ALA A 52 17.53 29.46 29.07
C ALA A 52 16.82 29.49 27.70
N VAL A 53 17.13 30.50 26.86
CA VAL A 53 16.61 30.60 25.50
C VAL A 53 17.11 29.45 24.63
N LEU A 54 18.39 29.13 24.70
CA LEU A 54 18.96 28.00 23.94
C LEU A 54 18.33 26.67 24.38
N PHE A 55 18.13 26.48 25.70
CA PHE A 55 17.51 25.27 26.20
C PHE A 55 16.01 25.20 25.84
N GLU A 56 15.26 26.31 25.91
CA GLU A 56 13.87 26.37 25.50
C GLU A 56 13.72 26.04 23.98
N ARG A 57 14.60 26.57 23.12
CA ARG A 57 14.65 26.22 21.70
C ARG A 57 14.94 24.74 21.52
N SER A 58 15.95 24.19 22.18
CA SER A 58 16.28 22.76 22.07
C SER A 58 15.14 21.85 22.53
N CYS A 59 14.33 22.26 23.50
CA CYS A 59 13.14 21.52 23.93
C CYS A 59 11.99 21.59 22.90
N LYS A 60 11.86 22.70 22.16
CA LYS A 60 10.87 22.90 21.10
C LYS A 60 11.29 22.21 19.81
N ASP A 61 12.57 22.33 19.43
CA ASP A 61 13.12 21.77 18.20
C ASP A 61 13.33 20.24 18.29
N ASN A 62 13.47 19.71 19.52
CA ASN A 62 13.64 18.28 19.76
C ASN A 62 12.68 17.83 20.89
N PRO A 63 11.37 17.75 20.60
CA PRO A 63 10.39 17.33 21.59
C PRO A 63 10.73 15.91 22.07
N GLN A 64 10.82 15.71 23.39
CA GLN A 64 11.01 14.38 23.96
C GLN A 64 9.84 13.49 23.55
N PRO A 65 10.08 12.21 23.17
CA PRO A 65 9.04 11.30 22.75
C PRO A 65 7.91 11.21 23.79
N LYS A 66 6.67 11.37 23.35
CA LYS A 66 5.48 11.47 24.22
C LYS A 66 5.23 10.26 25.11
N LYS A 67 5.68 9.06 24.72
CA LYS A 67 5.51 7.82 25.49
C LYS A 67 6.65 6.84 25.25
N ASN A 68 7.04 6.14 26.31
CA ASN A 68 8.03 5.08 26.27
C ASN A 68 7.30 3.75 25.96
N ILE A 69 6.86 3.56 24.70
CA ILE A 69 6.11 2.39 24.23
C ILE A 69 6.96 1.52 23.30
N THR A 70 6.64 0.23 23.26
CA THR A 70 7.28 -0.72 22.35
C THR A 70 6.72 -0.59 20.93
N LEU A 71 7.46 -1.14 19.95
CA LEU A 71 7.00 -1.15 18.57
C LEU A 71 5.66 -1.89 18.43
N VAL A 72 5.45 -3.02 19.13
CA VAL A 72 4.18 -3.75 19.08
C VAL A 72 3.03 -2.88 19.62
N GLN A 73 3.21 -2.23 20.77
CA GLN A 73 2.19 -1.35 21.35
C GLN A 73 1.84 -0.16 20.44
N TYR A 74 2.85 0.42 19.79
CA TYR A 74 2.62 1.49 18.83
C TYR A 74 1.90 0.98 17.58
N THR A 75 2.26 -0.20 17.09
CA THR A 75 1.62 -0.82 15.93
C THR A 75 0.15 -1.10 16.19
N ASP A 76 -0.24 -1.56 17.38
CA ASP A 76 -1.63 -1.77 17.78
C ASP A 76 -2.43 -0.45 17.75
N LEU A 77 -1.84 0.63 18.28
CA LEU A 77 -2.41 1.98 18.21
C LEU A 77 -2.55 2.42 16.75
N TRP A 78 -1.50 2.24 15.95
CA TRP A 78 -1.47 2.62 14.54
C TRP A 78 -2.55 1.89 13.73
N LEU A 79 -2.70 0.57 13.92
CA LEU A 79 -3.73 -0.24 13.26
C LEU A 79 -5.15 0.16 13.64
N ARG A 80 -5.36 0.62 14.88
CA ARG A 80 -6.68 1.01 15.39
C ARG A 80 -7.06 2.42 14.96
N ASP A 81 -6.15 3.39 15.12
CA ASP A 81 -6.49 4.81 15.10
C ASP A 81 -5.97 5.55 13.85
N ILE A 82 -4.89 5.09 13.20
CA ILE A 82 -4.22 5.82 12.12
C ILE A 82 -4.46 5.14 10.77
N ALA A 83 -4.13 3.87 10.67
CA ALA A 83 -4.14 3.13 9.42
C ALA A 83 -5.51 3.09 8.71
N PRO A 84 -6.67 2.93 9.41
CA PRO A 84 -7.98 2.87 8.75
C PRO A 84 -8.38 4.16 8.03
N GLY A 85 -7.95 5.32 8.57
CA GLY A 85 -8.21 6.63 7.93
C GLY A 85 -7.22 6.99 6.81
N LYS A 86 -6.04 6.36 6.79
CA LYS A 86 -4.93 6.69 5.88
C LYS A 86 -4.81 5.71 4.72
N LEU A 87 -5.07 4.43 4.94
CA LEU A 87 -4.75 3.36 4.01
C LEU A 87 -5.98 2.70 3.41
N ALA A 88 -5.87 2.35 2.13
CA ALA A 88 -6.86 1.50 1.49
C ALA A 88 -6.85 0.08 2.09
N LYS A 89 -8.01 -0.59 2.15
CA LYS A 89 -8.16 -1.96 2.70
C LYS A 89 -7.12 -2.95 2.16
N SER A 90 -6.82 -2.89 0.86
CA SER A 90 -5.81 -3.77 0.23
C SER A 90 -4.37 -3.47 0.68
N THR A 91 -4.05 -2.21 0.99
CA THR A 91 -2.75 -1.82 1.54
C THR A 91 -2.65 -2.29 2.98
N LEU A 92 -3.67 -2.04 3.78
CA LEU A 92 -3.72 -2.47 5.18
C LEU A 92 -3.60 -4.00 5.32
N HIS A 93 -4.24 -4.77 4.42
CA HIS A 93 -4.10 -6.23 4.41
C HIS A 93 -2.65 -6.66 4.15
N ARG A 94 -1.97 -6.06 3.18
CA ARG A 94 -0.56 -6.32 2.90
C ARG A 94 0.32 -5.92 4.08
N ASP A 95 0.08 -4.74 4.64
CA ASP A 95 0.87 -4.23 5.76
C ASP A 95 0.71 -5.15 6.99
N ARG A 96 -0.47 -5.74 7.23
CA ARG A 96 -0.65 -6.78 8.27
C ARG A 96 0.23 -8.00 8.04
N GLN A 97 0.35 -8.48 6.80
CA GLN A 97 1.26 -9.59 6.48
C GLN A 97 2.74 -9.21 6.72
N ASP A 98 3.10 -7.96 6.46
CA ASP A 98 4.46 -7.48 6.75
C ASP A 98 4.69 -7.36 8.26
N LEU A 99 3.68 -6.95 9.05
CA LEU A 99 3.72 -6.92 10.51
C LEU A 99 4.04 -8.31 11.10
N GLU A 100 3.41 -9.37 10.58
CA GLU A 100 3.66 -10.75 11.01
C GLU A 100 5.13 -11.17 10.80
N ARG A 101 5.84 -10.57 9.85
CA ARG A 101 7.25 -10.86 9.59
C ARG A 101 8.22 -10.13 10.50
N PHE A 102 7.92 -8.90 10.92
CA PHE A 102 8.88 -8.12 11.69
C PHE A 102 8.54 -7.92 13.17
N LEU A 103 7.28 -7.99 13.57
CA LEU A 103 6.90 -7.84 14.98
C LEU A 103 7.47 -8.92 15.89
N PRO A 104 7.57 -10.21 15.51
CA PRO A 104 8.22 -11.23 16.34
C PRO A 104 9.68 -10.87 16.66
N VAL A 105 10.38 -10.17 15.76
CA VAL A 105 11.80 -9.81 15.90
C VAL A 105 11.98 -8.45 16.55
N LEU A 106 11.22 -7.44 16.15
CA LEU A 106 11.42 -6.04 16.57
C LEU A 106 10.37 -5.54 17.55
N GLY A 107 9.25 -6.21 17.71
CA GLY A 107 8.08 -5.71 18.46
C GLY A 107 8.34 -5.40 19.93
N HIS A 108 9.28 -6.11 20.57
CA HIS A 108 9.65 -5.91 21.96
C HIS A 108 10.53 -4.68 22.23
N TYR A 109 11.20 -4.15 21.21
CA TYR A 109 12.01 -2.95 21.38
C TYR A 109 11.13 -1.73 21.62
N LYS A 110 11.55 -0.84 22.52
CA LYS A 110 10.98 0.50 22.62
C LYS A 110 11.27 1.27 21.34
N LEU A 111 10.34 2.12 20.91
CA LEU A 111 10.54 2.94 19.70
C LEU A 111 11.85 3.72 19.75
N THR A 112 12.19 4.30 20.92
CA THR A 112 13.40 5.08 21.13
C THR A 112 14.69 4.27 21.10
N ASP A 113 14.60 2.95 21.27
CA ASP A 113 15.76 2.05 21.32
C ASP A 113 16.02 1.37 19.96
N LEU A 114 15.13 1.57 18.99
CA LEU A 114 15.34 1.09 17.63
C LEU A 114 16.53 1.79 16.98
N ARG A 115 17.43 0.98 16.40
CA ARG A 115 18.66 1.44 15.74
C ARG A 115 18.73 0.90 14.31
N PRO A 116 19.44 1.55 13.38
CA PRO A 116 19.61 1.10 12.01
C PRO A 116 20.10 -0.35 11.86
N GLU A 117 20.95 -0.84 12.79
CA GLU A 117 21.46 -2.21 12.80
C GLU A 117 20.36 -3.26 13.00
N HIS A 118 19.33 -2.98 13.80
CA HIS A 118 18.20 -3.89 14.01
C HIS A 118 17.47 -4.15 12.69
N PHE A 119 17.25 -3.13 11.90
CA PHE A 119 16.59 -3.26 10.58
C PHE A 119 17.47 -4.00 9.57
N ARG A 120 18.78 -3.67 9.52
CA ARG A 120 19.71 -4.38 8.62
C ARG A 120 19.77 -5.86 8.91
N LYS A 121 19.80 -6.24 10.19
CA LYS A 121 19.76 -7.65 10.62
C LYS A 121 18.44 -8.29 10.20
N LEU A 122 17.30 -7.66 10.47
CA LEU A 122 15.99 -8.16 10.04
C LEU A 122 15.95 -8.45 8.54
N TYR A 123 16.45 -7.52 7.69
CA TYR A 123 16.44 -7.73 6.24
C TYR A 123 17.37 -8.85 5.79
N ALA A 124 18.51 -9.04 6.47
CA ALA A 124 19.40 -10.17 6.21
C ALA A 124 18.72 -11.50 6.54
N ASP A 125 18.04 -11.58 7.69
CA ASP A 125 17.31 -12.77 8.13
C ASP A 125 16.12 -13.07 7.20
N LEU A 126 15.36 -12.05 6.78
CA LEU A 126 14.25 -12.21 5.83
C LEU A 126 14.68 -12.76 4.47
N ARG A 127 15.85 -12.39 3.96
CA ARG A 127 16.41 -12.94 2.71
C ARG A 127 16.71 -14.43 2.79
N GLN A 128 16.95 -14.96 3.99
CA GLN A 128 17.19 -16.40 4.22
C GLN A 128 15.89 -17.13 4.57
N THR A 129 14.85 -16.43 4.99
CA THR A 129 13.55 -17.01 5.34
C THR A 129 12.87 -17.57 4.10
N LYS A 130 12.42 -18.82 4.19
CA LYS A 130 11.64 -19.46 3.12
C LYS A 130 10.18 -19.08 3.21
N SER A 131 9.56 -18.87 2.06
CA SER A 131 8.12 -18.67 1.95
C SER A 131 7.38 -19.98 2.19
N ASP A 132 6.38 -19.97 3.06
CA ASP A 132 5.53 -21.14 3.35
C ASP A 132 4.77 -21.64 2.10
N VAL A 133 4.47 -20.72 1.15
CA VAL A 133 3.73 -21.04 -0.08
C VAL A 133 4.63 -21.66 -1.14
N THR A 134 5.85 -21.17 -1.29
CA THR A 134 6.73 -21.57 -2.42
C THR A 134 7.92 -22.40 -2.01
N GLY A 135 8.24 -22.50 -0.72
CA GLY A 135 9.44 -23.14 -0.19
C GLY A 135 10.75 -22.44 -0.58
N LYS A 136 10.69 -21.36 -1.38
CA LYS A 136 11.83 -20.57 -1.85
C LYS A 136 12.12 -19.40 -0.91
N PRO A 137 13.36 -18.88 -0.86
CA PRO A 137 13.67 -17.66 -0.13
C PRO A 137 12.73 -16.52 -0.54
N LEU A 138 12.42 -15.63 0.43
CA LEU A 138 11.61 -14.44 0.14
C LEU A 138 12.27 -13.60 -0.95
N SER A 139 11.45 -13.06 -1.85
CA SER A 139 11.94 -12.20 -2.92
C SER A 139 12.42 -10.87 -2.37
N GLU A 140 13.39 -10.24 -3.03
CA GLU A 140 13.89 -8.92 -2.65
C GLU A 140 12.76 -7.87 -2.64
N SER A 141 11.77 -7.98 -3.53
CA SER A 141 10.59 -7.10 -3.52
C SER A 141 9.70 -7.31 -2.29
N THR A 142 9.69 -8.52 -1.70
CA THR A 142 8.99 -8.77 -0.43
C THR A 142 9.71 -8.08 0.73
N VAL A 143 11.04 -8.17 0.78
CA VAL A 143 11.86 -7.50 1.79
C VAL A 143 11.73 -5.98 1.68
N GLU A 144 11.70 -5.45 0.45
CA GLU A 144 11.41 -4.02 0.17
C GLU A 144 10.03 -3.62 0.69
N GLY A 145 9.01 -4.47 0.50
CA GLY A 145 7.67 -4.25 1.03
C GLY A 145 7.68 -4.10 2.55
N VAL A 146 8.34 -5.03 3.27
CA VAL A 146 8.50 -4.97 4.73
C VAL A 146 9.21 -3.68 5.17
N HIS A 147 10.27 -3.27 4.46
CA HIS A 147 10.94 -2.00 4.72
C HIS A 147 10.01 -0.80 4.53
N ALA A 148 9.24 -0.77 3.45
CA ALA A 148 8.30 0.32 3.16
C ALA A 148 7.22 0.45 4.25
N THR A 149 6.65 -0.69 4.69
CA THR A 149 5.67 -0.73 5.79
C THR A 149 6.28 -0.24 7.11
N LEU A 150 7.48 -0.70 7.48
CA LEU A 150 8.22 -0.20 8.66
C LEU A 150 8.48 1.30 8.58
N CYS A 151 8.96 1.79 7.43
CA CYS A 151 9.20 3.23 7.23
C CYS A 151 7.92 4.04 7.37
N SER A 152 6.80 3.57 6.85
CA SER A 152 5.50 4.24 6.97
C SER A 152 5.07 4.36 8.43
N ILE A 153 5.07 3.25 9.17
CA ILE A 153 4.67 3.20 10.59
C ILE A 153 5.57 4.10 11.45
N LEU A 154 6.88 4.03 11.24
CA LEU A 154 7.83 4.84 12.02
C LEU A 154 7.80 6.33 11.64
N SER A 155 7.44 6.67 10.40
CA SER A 155 7.19 8.06 10.01
C SER A 155 5.95 8.62 10.68
N ASP A 156 4.87 7.82 10.76
CA ASP A 156 3.68 8.19 11.53
C ASP A 156 3.99 8.34 13.04
N ALA A 157 4.92 7.54 13.55
CA ALA A 157 5.41 7.71 14.94
C ALA A 157 6.17 9.02 15.14
N VAL A 158 6.90 9.51 14.14
CA VAL A 158 7.54 10.82 14.16
C VAL A 158 6.50 11.93 14.12
N GLU A 159 5.53 11.87 13.19
CA GLU A 159 4.43 12.83 13.10
C GLU A 159 3.61 12.89 14.39
N GLY A 160 3.36 11.73 15.01
CA GLY A 160 2.68 11.62 16.31
C GLY A 160 3.52 12.09 17.52
N GLY A 161 4.81 12.41 17.33
CA GLY A 161 5.72 12.84 18.40
C GLY A 161 6.18 11.70 19.33
N PHE A 162 6.12 10.42 18.87
CA PHE A 162 6.67 9.27 19.58
C PHE A 162 8.17 9.06 19.29
N LEU A 163 8.63 9.58 18.15
CA LEU A 163 10.02 9.58 17.71
C LEU A 163 10.42 10.98 17.27
N THR A 164 11.73 11.30 17.32
CA THR A 164 12.30 12.54 16.78
C THR A 164 12.71 12.39 15.31
N HIS A 165 13.02 11.18 14.89
CA HIS A 165 13.40 10.82 13.52
C HIS A 165 13.07 9.35 13.27
N ASN A 166 12.93 8.97 12.00
CA ASN A 166 12.67 7.60 11.60
C ASN A 166 13.98 6.79 11.55
N PRO A 167 14.20 5.83 12.48
CA PRO A 167 15.46 5.07 12.52
C PRO A 167 15.59 4.03 11.40
N ALA A 168 14.50 3.70 10.69
CA ALA A 168 14.54 2.82 9.53
C ALA A 168 14.94 3.55 8.22
N TRP A 169 14.97 4.88 8.25
CA TRP A 169 15.27 5.67 7.05
C TRP A 169 16.67 5.34 6.50
N ARG A 170 16.74 5.05 5.18
CA ARG A 170 17.98 4.71 4.47
C ARG A 170 18.71 3.44 4.98
N THR A 171 18.04 2.57 5.73
CA THR A 171 18.65 1.31 6.21
C THR A 171 18.59 0.19 5.18
N TYR A 172 17.74 0.32 4.16
CA TYR A 172 17.54 -0.64 3.09
C TYR A 172 18.08 -0.13 1.76
N ARG A 173 18.70 -1.05 1.01
CA ARG A 173 19.05 -0.85 -0.41
C ARG A 173 18.54 -2.05 -1.18
N TYR A 174 17.78 -1.79 -2.24
CA TYR A 174 17.32 -2.85 -3.12
C TYR A 174 18.50 -3.58 -3.75
N ALA A 175 18.61 -4.88 -3.50
CA ALA A 175 19.67 -5.73 -4.02
C ALA A 175 19.20 -6.63 -5.18
N GLY A 176 17.91 -6.60 -5.52
CA GLY A 176 17.34 -7.39 -6.60
C GLY A 176 17.72 -6.87 -7.98
N LYS A 177 17.88 -7.77 -8.93
CA LYS A 177 17.99 -7.40 -10.34
C LYS A 177 16.64 -6.89 -10.83
N LYS A 178 16.60 -5.78 -11.57
CA LYS A 178 15.40 -5.36 -12.30
C LYS A 178 15.02 -6.51 -13.24
N THR A 179 13.91 -7.16 -12.97
CA THR A 179 13.34 -8.16 -13.88
C THR A 179 12.83 -7.44 -15.12
N GLU A 180 13.33 -7.77 -16.27
CA GLU A 180 12.76 -7.32 -17.53
C GLU A 180 11.31 -7.79 -17.59
N LYS A 181 10.41 -6.88 -17.93
CA LYS A 181 9.01 -7.22 -18.13
C LYS A 181 8.93 -8.11 -19.36
N LYS A 182 8.46 -9.34 -19.19
CA LYS A 182 8.22 -10.25 -20.30
C LYS A 182 6.95 -9.79 -21.02
N ILE A 183 7.13 -9.26 -22.21
CA ILE A 183 6.08 -8.84 -23.13
C ILE A 183 6.01 -9.95 -24.20
N ALA A 184 4.83 -10.26 -24.69
CA ALA A 184 4.68 -11.14 -25.85
C ALA A 184 5.19 -10.40 -27.08
N ASP A 185 6.01 -11.07 -27.89
CA ASP A 185 6.31 -10.59 -29.23
C ASP A 185 5.06 -10.73 -30.14
N GLU A 186 5.12 -10.17 -31.32
CA GLU A 186 4.00 -10.14 -32.26
C GLU A 186 3.50 -11.54 -32.62
N GLU A 187 4.41 -12.47 -32.87
CA GLU A 187 4.07 -13.87 -33.20
C GLU A 187 3.36 -14.56 -32.03
N THR A 188 3.89 -14.40 -30.81
CA THR A 188 3.26 -14.94 -29.59
C THR A 188 1.90 -14.29 -29.34
N ALA A 189 1.76 -12.99 -29.59
CA ALA A 189 0.48 -12.29 -29.45
C ALA A 189 -0.58 -12.83 -30.41
N GLN A 190 -0.22 -13.05 -31.67
CA GLN A 190 -1.12 -13.65 -32.67
C GLN A 190 -1.54 -15.08 -32.27
N LYS A 191 -0.61 -15.90 -31.79
CA LYS A 191 -0.92 -17.25 -31.27
C LYS A 191 -1.83 -17.22 -30.05
N ILE A 192 -1.67 -16.23 -29.17
CA ILE A 192 -2.58 -16.05 -28.03
C ILE A 192 -3.98 -15.69 -28.54
N ILE A 193 -4.12 -14.73 -29.47
CA ILE A 193 -5.41 -14.31 -30.02
C ILE A 193 -6.12 -15.50 -30.66
N ALA A 194 -5.43 -16.30 -31.46
CA ALA A 194 -6.00 -17.51 -32.08
C ALA A 194 -6.43 -18.53 -31.00
N ALA A 195 -5.63 -18.73 -29.94
CA ALA A 195 -5.99 -19.66 -28.88
C ALA A 195 -7.20 -19.18 -28.04
N LEU A 196 -7.52 -17.89 -28.05
CA LEU A 196 -8.71 -17.35 -27.37
C LEU A 196 -10.02 -17.70 -28.12
N GLU A 197 -9.98 -17.92 -29.41
CA GLU A 197 -11.15 -18.30 -30.22
C GLU A 197 -11.69 -19.70 -29.90
N ASP A 198 -10.84 -20.57 -29.34
CA ASP A 198 -11.24 -21.89 -28.83
C ASP A 198 -11.82 -21.85 -27.41
N GLU A 199 -11.90 -20.68 -26.80
CA GLU A 199 -12.40 -20.52 -25.45
C GLU A 199 -13.91 -20.17 -25.45
N SER A 200 -14.56 -20.28 -24.28
CA SER A 200 -15.93 -19.75 -24.17
C SER A 200 -15.92 -18.24 -24.41
N ILE A 201 -16.97 -17.74 -25.05
CA ILE A 201 -17.10 -16.31 -25.42
C ILE A 201 -16.81 -15.34 -24.24
N LYS A 202 -17.12 -15.74 -23.01
CA LYS A 202 -16.79 -14.98 -21.82
C LYS A 202 -15.29 -14.75 -21.67
N TYR A 203 -14.47 -15.79 -21.81
CA TYR A 203 -13.02 -15.68 -21.65
C TYR A 203 -12.38 -15.03 -22.88
N GLU A 204 -12.85 -15.37 -24.06
CA GLU A 204 -12.46 -14.71 -25.28
C GLU A 204 -12.67 -13.20 -25.21
N THR A 205 -13.90 -12.76 -24.89
CA THR A 205 -14.25 -11.34 -24.75
C THR A 205 -13.38 -10.66 -23.70
N TYR A 206 -13.17 -11.29 -22.53
CA TYR A 206 -12.36 -10.70 -21.46
C TYR A 206 -10.92 -10.42 -21.90
N PHE A 207 -10.26 -11.41 -22.52
CA PHE A 207 -8.86 -11.27 -22.88
C PHE A 207 -8.66 -10.40 -24.11
N LYS A 208 -9.51 -10.56 -25.16
CA LYS A 208 -9.48 -9.70 -26.34
C LYS A 208 -9.74 -8.23 -25.96
N LEU A 209 -10.64 -7.97 -25.01
CA LEU A 209 -10.91 -6.62 -24.51
C LEU A 209 -9.69 -6.00 -23.80
N ILE A 210 -8.95 -6.77 -22.99
CA ILE A 210 -7.70 -6.31 -22.35
C ILE A 210 -6.63 -6.02 -23.41
N ILE A 211 -6.49 -6.87 -24.42
CA ILE A 211 -5.54 -6.66 -25.53
C ILE A 211 -5.92 -5.38 -26.30
N ALA A 212 -7.18 -5.20 -26.66
CA ALA A 212 -7.61 -4.07 -27.47
C ALA A 212 -7.54 -2.72 -26.76
N THR A 213 -7.75 -2.68 -25.43
CA THR A 213 -7.90 -1.43 -24.67
C THR A 213 -6.78 -1.13 -23.69
N GLY A 214 -5.90 -2.08 -23.45
CA GLY A 214 -4.83 -1.94 -22.45
C GLY A 214 -5.32 -1.73 -21.02
N MET A 215 -6.56 -2.05 -20.67
CA MET A 215 -7.08 -1.88 -19.30
C MET A 215 -6.48 -2.87 -18.31
N ARG A 216 -6.52 -2.51 -17.02
CA ARG A 216 -6.05 -3.43 -15.96
C ARG A 216 -7.06 -4.55 -15.73
N ARG A 217 -6.58 -5.73 -15.35
CA ARG A 217 -7.45 -6.90 -15.07
C ARG A 217 -8.61 -6.61 -14.11
N GLY A 218 -8.40 -5.82 -13.09
CA GLY A 218 -9.45 -5.47 -12.12
C GLY A 218 -10.40 -4.40 -12.64
N GLU A 219 -9.96 -3.52 -13.53
CA GLU A 219 -10.81 -2.56 -14.26
C GLU A 219 -11.77 -3.34 -15.16
N CYS A 220 -11.24 -4.29 -15.94
CA CYS A 220 -12.06 -5.14 -16.80
C CYS A 220 -13.11 -5.95 -16.02
N CYS A 221 -12.74 -6.54 -14.86
CA CYS A 221 -13.69 -7.23 -14.01
C CYS A 221 -14.79 -6.33 -13.44
N ALA A 222 -14.53 -5.02 -13.29
CA ALA A 222 -15.46 -4.06 -12.70
C ALA A 222 -16.36 -3.34 -13.72
N LEU A 223 -16.25 -3.68 -15.02
CA LEU A 223 -17.09 -3.10 -16.06
C LEU A 223 -18.54 -3.53 -15.90
N GLN A 224 -19.44 -2.57 -16.05
CA GLN A 224 -20.88 -2.78 -16.14
C GLN A 224 -21.37 -2.47 -17.54
N TRP A 225 -22.49 -3.03 -17.94
CA TRP A 225 -23.05 -2.80 -19.29
C TRP A 225 -23.35 -1.33 -19.56
N ARG A 226 -23.63 -0.53 -18.54
CA ARG A 226 -23.82 0.93 -18.65
C ARG A 226 -22.55 1.71 -18.97
N ASP A 227 -21.38 1.10 -18.83
CA ASP A 227 -20.10 1.76 -19.12
C ASP A 227 -19.78 1.74 -20.62
N ILE A 228 -20.53 0.98 -21.41
CA ILE A 228 -20.34 0.85 -22.86
C ILE A 228 -21.22 1.86 -23.58
N ASP A 229 -20.60 2.79 -24.27
CA ASP A 229 -21.25 3.64 -25.25
C ASP A 229 -21.12 2.96 -26.64
N TRP A 230 -22.25 2.43 -27.13
CA TRP A 230 -22.30 1.70 -28.38
C TRP A 230 -22.21 2.61 -29.61
N GLU A 231 -22.64 3.88 -29.51
CA GLU A 231 -22.59 4.86 -30.61
C GLU A 231 -21.17 5.36 -30.79
N GLN A 232 -20.51 5.72 -29.72
CA GLN A 232 -19.12 6.21 -29.71
C GLN A 232 -18.08 5.07 -29.77
N ARG A 233 -18.50 3.80 -29.65
CA ARG A 233 -17.62 2.63 -29.45
C ARG A 233 -16.59 2.87 -28.37
N SER A 234 -17.03 3.34 -27.24
CA SER A 234 -16.15 3.66 -26.11
C SER A 234 -16.60 2.98 -24.83
N ILE A 235 -15.65 2.79 -23.91
CA ILE A 235 -15.89 2.24 -22.59
C ILE A 235 -15.36 3.21 -21.55
N HIS A 236 -16.20 3.58 -20.59
CA HIS A 236 -15.82 4.39 -19.45
C HIS A 236 -15.23 3.52 -18.34
N ILE A 237 -13.94 3.62 -18.11
CA ILE A 237 -13.23 2.92 -17.03
C ILE A 237 -13.24 3.81 -15.78
N CYS A 238 -14.15 3.56 -14.85
CA CYS A 238 -14.33 4.36 -13.64
C CYS A 238 -14.32 3.51 -12.35
N ARG A 239 -14.05 2.21 -12.44
CA ARG A 239 -14.07 1.27 -11.30
C ARG A 239 -12.97 0.22 -11.40
N ASN A 240 -12.63 -0.38 -10.25
CA ASN A 240 -11.67 -1.48 -10.17
C ASN A 240 -12.13 -2.52 -9.15
N ALA A 241 -12.26 -3.77 -9.59
CA ALA A 241 -12.58 -4.90 -8.73
C ALA A 241 -11.34 -5.42 -8.01
N VAL A 242 -11.43 -5.57 -6.71
CA VAL A 242 -10.33 -6.03 -5.85
C VAL A 242 -10.81 -7.21 -5.01
N LYS A 243 -10.01 -8.27 -4.97
CA LYS A 243 -10.19 -9.41 -4.08
C LYS A 243 -9.05 -9.40 -3.05
N ILE A 244 -9.41 -9.38 -1.79
CA ILE A 244 -8.50 -9.59 -0.66
C ILE A 244 -8.72 -11.00 -0.15
N THR A 245 -7.66 -11.70 0.21
CA THR A 245 -7.76 -13.06 0.77
C THR A 245 -8.57 -13.01 2.08
N GLY A 246 -9.58 -13.89 2.19
CA GLY A 246 -10.49 -13.92 3.33
C GLY A 246 -11.71 -13.01 3.22
N ASP A 247 -11.70 -11.97 2.38
CA ASP A 247 -12.83 -11.06 2.19
C ASP A 247 -13.64 -11.39 0.93
N GLU A 248 -14.83 -10.83 0.79
CA GLU A 248 -15.55 -10.81 -0.50
C GLU A 248 -14.87 -9.85 -1.49
N ILE A 249 -15.16 -10.07 -2.79
CA ILE A 249 -14.75 -9.12 -3.81
C ILE A 249 -15.48 -7.81 -3.62
N PHE A 250 -14.78 -6.69 -3.73
CA PHE A 250 -15.39 -5.37 -3.70
C PHE A 250 -14.90 -4.51 -4.87
N VAL A 251 -15.72 -3.56 -5.23
CA VAL A 251 -15.45 -2.59 -6.30
C VAL A 251 -15.14 -1.25 -5.65
N LYS A 252 -14.12 -0.58 -6.16
CA LYS A 252 -13.71 0.75 -5.72
C LYS A 252 -13.43 1.67 -6.90
N GLU A 253 -13.49 2.95 -6.67
CA GLU A 253 -13.05 3.96 -7.62
C GLU A 253 -11.53 3.88 -7.87
N PRO A 254 -11.05 4.37 -9.03
CA PRO A 254 -9.63 4.48 -9.32
C PRO A 254 -8.91 5.36 -8.29
N LYS A 255 -7.66 5.00 -7.95
CA LYS A 255 -6.86 5.79 -7.00
C LYS A 255 -6.45 7.18 -7.52
N THR A 256 -6.46 7.38 -8.81
CA THR A 256 -5.99 8.60 -9.48
C THR A 256 -6.95 9.00 -10.58
N ARG A 257 -6.99 10.31 -10.89
CA ARG A 257 -7.77 10.83 -12.03
C ARG A 257 -7.41 10.17 -13.37
N SER A 258 -6.16 9.76 -13.56
CA SER A 258 -5.72 9.02 -14.75
C SER A 258 -6.30 7.60 -14.84
N GLY A 259 -6.89 7.09 -13.77
CA GLY A 259 -7.62 5.82 -13.75
C GLY A 259 -9.05 5.94 -14.25
N ASP A 260 -9.63 7.14 -14.22
CA ASP A 260 -10.93 7.48 -14.79
C ASP A 260 -10.68 7.96 -16.24
N ARG A 261 -11.07 7.14 -17.21
CA ARG A 261 -10.79 7.39 -18.62
C ARG A 261 -11.74 6.66 -19.55
N TYR A 262 -11.84 7.15 -20.77
CA TYR A 262 -12.49 6.45 -21.87
C TYR A 262 -11.45 5.71 -22.72
N VAL A 263 -11.80 4.52 -23.19
CA VAL A 263 -11.04 3.75 -24.16
C VAL A 263 -11.96 3.37 -25.32
N TYR A 264 -11.42 3.30 -26.53
CA TYR A 264 -12.19 3.02 -27.71
C TYR A 264 -11.95 1.57 -28.16
N PHE A 265 -12.92 0.99 -28.85
CA PHE A 265 -12.84 -0.36 -29.38
C PHE A 265 -13.26 -0.42 -30.86
N SER A 266 -12.80 -1.47 -31.55
CA SER A 266 -13.07 -1.67 -32.98
C SER A 266 -14.46 -2.25 -33.21
N THR A 267 -14.87 -2.27 -34.48
CA THR A 267 -16.14 -2.90 -34.94
C THR A 267 -16.16 -4.39 -34.62
N GLU A 268 -15.03 -5.09 -34.75
CA GLU A 268 -14.90 -6.52 -34.43
C GLU A 268 -15.14 -6.76 -32.94
N MET A 269 -14.58 -5.90 -32.09
CA MET A 269 -14.80 -5.95 -30.63
C MET A 269 -16.26 -5.62 -30.29
N GLU A 270 -16.92 -4.70 -31.02
CA GLU A 270 -18.34 -4.41 -30.83
C GLU A 270 -19.17 -5.67 -31.11
N SER A 271 -18.90 -6.38 -32.21
CA SER A 271 -19.61 -7.60 -32.58
C SER A 271 -19.47 -8.66 -31.48
N LEU A 272 -18.26 -8.89 -30.98
CA LEU A 272 -17.98 -9.83 -29.91
C LEU A 272 -18.70 -9.44 -28.59
N LEU A 273 -18.69 -8.14 -28.23
CA LEU A 273 -19.39 -7.65 -27.05
C LEU A 273 -20.92 -7.80 -27.14
N ARG A 274 -21.52 -7.62 -28.35
CA ARG A 274 -22.94 -7.80 -28.56
C ARG A 274 -23.33 -9.28 -28.45
N GLU A 275 -22.55 -10.18 -29.06
CA GLU A 275 -22.74 -11.62 -28.96
C GLU A 275 -22.61 -12.07 -27.47
N TYR A 276 -21.59 -11.63 -26.77
CA TYR A 276 -21.42 -11.94 -25.35
C TYR A 276 -22.57 -11.39 -24.50
N ARG A 277 -23.09 -10.20 -24.83
CA ARG A 277 -24.26 -9.64 -24.13
C ARG A 277 -25.49 -10.53 -24.31
N HIS A 278 -25.69 -11.04 -25.50
CA HIS A 278 -26.81 -11.96 -25.80
C HIS A 278 -26.70 -13.26 -25.00
N GLU A 279 -25.50 -13.84 -24.89
CA GLU A 279 -25.25 -15.00 -24.00
C GLU A 279 -25.52 -14.65 -22.54
N CYS A 280 -25.08 -13.49 -22.08
CA CYS A 280 -25.35 -13.03 -20.72
C CYS A 280 -26.84 -12.83 -20.44
N GLN A 281 -27.63 -12.35 -21.42
CA GLN A 281 -29.08 -12.25 -21.30
C GLN A 281 -29.72 -13.64 -21.14
N TYR A 282 -29.33 -14.58 -21.98
CA TYR A 282 -29.83 -15.97 -21.93
C TYR A 282 -29.49 -16.62 -20.58
N ILE A 283 -28.23 -16.54 -20.13
CA ILE A 283 -27.79 -17.12 -18.86
C ILE A 283 -28.53 -16.46 -17.67
N THR A 284 -28.71 -15.15 -17.70
CA THR A 284 -29.39 -14.41 -16.61
C THR A 284 -30.85 -14.80 -16.50
N GLN A 285 -31.53 -14.95 -17.63
CA GLN A 285 -32.91 -15.40 -17.68
C GLN A 285 -33.06 -16.86 -17.24
N ALA A 286 -32.16 -17.74 -17.73
CA ALA A 286 -32.26 -19.19 -17.48
C ALA A 286 -31.90 -19.58 -16.03
N TYR A 287 -30.94 -18.91 -15.39
CA TYR A 287 -30.40 -19.30 -14.07
C TYR A 287 -30.76 -18.35 -12.94
N ASP A 288 -30.93 -17.06 -13.24
CA ASP A 288 -31.25 -16.07 -12.20
C ASP A 288 -32.73 -15.65 -12.25
N GLU A 289 -33.53 -16.17 -13.21
CA GLU A 289 -34.95 -15.89 -13.40
C GLU A 289 -35.26 -14.39 -13.50
N ARG A 290 -34.34 -13.60 -14.08
CA ARG A 290 -34.48 -12.14 -14.23
C ARG A 290 -33.90 -11.64 -15.53
N GLU A 291 -34.21 -10.40 -15.88
CA GLU A 291 -33.58 -9.72 -17.01
C GLU A 291 -32.17 -9.21 -16.67
N LEU A 292 -31.31 -9.16 -17.69
CA LEU A 292 -30.00 -8.51 -17.62
C LEU A 292 -30.21 -6.99 -17.63
N THR A 293 -29.65 -6.30 -16.66
CA THR A 293 -29.74 -4.83 -16.55
C THR A 293 -28.41 -4.17 -16.97
N THR A 294 -28.45 -2.87 -17.21
CA THR A 294 -27.25 -2.08 -17.49
C THR A 294 -26.29 -1.98 -16.29
N ASP A 295 -26.78 -2.19 -15.07
CA ASP A 295 -26.00 -2.20 -13.83
C ASP A 295 -25.30 -3.52 -13.55
N ASP A 296 -25.64 -4.60 -14.29
CA ASP A 296 -24.95 -5.86 -14.16
C ASP A 296 -23.51 -5.76 -14.69
N PHE A 297 -22.59 -6.43 -13.98
CA PHE A 297 -21.20 -6.52 -14.46
C PHE A 297 -21.12 -7.38 -15.72
N LEU A 298 -20.27 -6.97 -16.69
CA LEU A 298 -20.00 -7.77 -17.88
C LEU A 298 -19.55 -9.18 -17.48
N PHE A 299 -18.58 -9.24 -16.59
CA PHE A 299 -17.98 -10.48 -16.10
C PHE A 299 -18.43 -10.75 -14.68
N ARG A 300 -19.69 -11.16 -14.53
CA ARG A 300 -20.27 -11.45 -13.21
C ARG A 300 -20.10 -12.92 -12.80
N ARG A 301 -20.12 -13.15 -11.51
CA ARG A 301 -20.18 -14.48 -10.92
C ARG A 301 -21.63 -14.97 -11.02
N GLN A 302 -21.84 -16.16 -11.65
CA GLN A 302 -23.15 -16.76 -11.83
C GLN A 302 -23.90 -16.91 -10.49
N GLY A 303 -25.21 -16.66 -10.50
CA GLY A 303 -26.05 -16.69 -9.32
C GLY A 303 -25.85 -15.53 -8.34
N THR A 304 -25.07 -14.51 -8.73
CA THR A 304 -24.82 -13.33 -7.89
C THR A 304 -24.82 -12.05 -8.74
N ARG A 305 -24.87 -10.89 -8.05
CA ARG A 305 -24.64 -9.58 -8.68
C ARG A 305 -23.21 -9.09 -8.54
N LEU A 306 -22.30 -9.94 -8.05
CA LEU A 306 -20.90 -9.60 -7.85
C LEU A 306 -20.07 -9.85 -9.12
N PRO A 307 -19.01 -9.07 -9.36
CA PRO A 307 -18.10 -9.33 -10.45
C PRO A 307 -17.29 -10.61 -10.21
N MET A 308 -16.80 -11.22 -11.27
CA MET A 308 -15.82 -12.31 -11.18
C MET A 308 -14.51 -11.81 -10.58
N THR A 309 -13.84 -12.69 -9.84
CA THR A 309 -12.56 -12.33 -9.23
C THR A 309 -11.46 -12.23 -10.29
N PRO A 310 -10.60 -11.19 -10.23
CA PRO A 310 -9.50 -11.07 -11.17
C PRO A 310 -8.53 -12.26 -11.18
N THR A 311 -8.45 -13.00 -10.07
CA THR A 311 -7.65 -14.22 -9.95
C THR A 311 -8.16 -15.36 -10.81
N THR A 312 -9.48 -15.49 -11.02
CA THR A 312 -10.08 -16.49 -11.90
C THR A 312 -9.56 -16.35 -13.33
N PHE A 313 -9.54 -15.13 -13.86
CA PHE A 313 -9.00 -14.86 -15.19
C PHE A 313 -7.49 -15.09 -15.27
N THR A 314 -6.75 -14.74 -14.20
CA THR A 314 -5.31 -15.03 -14.15
C THR A 314 -5.04 -16.53 -14.22
N TRP A 315 -5.81 -17.34 -13.49
CA TRP A 315 -5.71 -18.78 -13.52
C TRP A 315 -6.09 -19.33 -14.91
N ARG A 316 -7.24 -18.89 -15.47
CA ARG A 316 -7.68 -19.34 -16.80
C ARG A 316 -6.65 -19.02 -17.87
N PHE A 317 -6.07 -17.81 -17.86
CA PHE A 317 -5.02 -17.43 -18.79
C PHE A 317 -3.81 -18.38 -18.72
N LYS A 318 -3.39 -18.78 -17.52
CA LYS A 318 -2.32 -19.77 -17.35
C LYS A 318 -2.68 -21.13 -17.95
N CYS A 319 -3.93 -21.56 -17.81
CA CYS A 319 -4.43 -22.79 -18.44
C CYS A 319 -4.39 -22.70 -19.97
N ILE A 320 -4.79 -21.56 -20.55
CA ILE A 320 -4.74 -21.32 -21.99
C ILE A 320 -3.30 -21.38 -22.51
N LEU A 321 -2.37 -20.68 -21.86
CA LEU A 321 -0.96 -20.71 -22.24
C LEU A 321 -0.41 -22.13 -22.22
N LYS A 322 -0.67 -22.88 -21.15
CA LYS A 322 -0.20 -24.27 -21.00
C LYS A 322 -0.82 -25.21 -22.06
N LYS A 323 -2.14 -25.11 -22.29
CA LYS A 323 -2.86 -25.93 -23.29
C LYS A 323 -2.29 -25.76 -24.70
N ASN A 324 -1.86 -24.55 -25.04
CA ASN A 324 -1.39 -24.19 -26.38
C ASN A 324 0.15 -24.13 -26.50
N GLY A 325 0.91 -24.62 -25.52
CA GLY A 325 2.38 -24.60 -25.57
C GLY A 325 3.00 -23.19 -25.59
N LEU A 326 2.27 -22.19 -25.11
CA LEU A 326 2.68 -20.79 -25.11
C LEU A 326 3.52 -20.47 -23.85
N PRO A 327 4.33 -19.39 -23.85
CA PRO A 327 5.23 -19.06 -22.75
C PRO A 327 4.50 -18.85 -21.42
N GLU A 328 4.59 -19.78 -20.49
CA GLU A 328 3.89 -19.74 -19.20
C GLU A 328 4.32 -18.59 -18.28
N GLN A 329 5.44 -17.91 -18.58
CA GLN A 329 5.87 -16.72 -17.84
C GLN A 329 5.01 -15.48 -18.11
N LEU A 330 4.25 -15.46 -19.21
CA LEU A 330 3.30 -14.39 -19.49
C LEU A 330 2.14 -14.41 -18.49
N ASN A 331 1.55 -13.27 -18.24
CA ASN A 331 0.41 -13.09 -17.35
C ASN A 331 -0.58 -12.08 -17.95
N VAL A 332 -1.77 -11.96 -17.36
CA VAL A 332 -2.79 -11.03 -17.85
C VAL A 332 -2.30 -9.57 -17.94
N HIS A 333 -1.36 -9.19 -17.07
CA HIS A 333 -0.79 -7.83 -17.13
C HIS A 333 0.18 -7.68 -18.33
N SER A 334 0.81 -8.77 -18.76
CA SER A 334 1.64 -8.76 -19.99
C SER A 334 0.82 -8.44 -21.23
N LEU A 335 -0.44 -8.95 -21.33
CA LEU A 335 -1.34 -8.66 -22.45
C LEU A 335 -1.60 -7.16 -22.64
N ARG A 336 -1.66 -6.40 -21.56
CA ARG A 336 -1.83 -4.95 -21.61
C ARG A 336 -0.66 -4.23 -22.31
N HIS A 337 0.52 -4.82 -22.31
CA HIS A 337 1.72 -4.24 -22.93
C HIS A 337 1.91 -4.69 -24.39
N THR A 338 1.00 -5.55 -24.88
CA THR A 338 0.96 -6.02 -26.27
C THR A 338 -0.01 -5.17 -27.11
N ALA A 339 -0.84 -4.33 -26.45
CA ALA A 339 -1.80 -3.41 -27.05
C ALA A 339 -1.11 -2.24 -27.77
#